data_75129dbdefe1a58fbb049a7feffdd117
#
_entry.id   75129dbdefe1a58fbb049a7feffdd117
#
_cell.length_a   1.000
_cell.length_b   1.000
_cell.length_c   1.000
_cell.angle_alpha   90.00
_cell.angle_beta   90.00
_cell.angle_gamma   90.00
#
_symmetry.space_group_name_H-M   'P 1'
#
loop_
_entity.id
_entity.type
_entity.pdbx_description
1 polymer ?
#
loop_
_entity_poly.entity_id
_entity_poly.type
_entity_poly.pdbx_seq_one_letter_code
_entity_poly.pdbx_strand_id
1 'polypeptide(L)'
;SAGVGGKCSMEGKRLTSYAMEELECPKCGHKHSLKKYKVINVTEKAKLKEEIMKNRLYQFSCEECEYMAPLTYDSLYVDSRRNIMIYMAPVMNAEIKAEIAELEQEKGIDKRLVDNINDLKEKIMIADNHLDDRVIEIIKIMYIDQMKKEMEDDTLLNILFDYNRDNYC
;
A
#
# COMPACT_ATOMS: atom_id res chain seq x y z
N SER A 1 -24.12 -9.45 35.27
CA SER A 1 -24.29 -9.52 33.83
C SER A 1 -23.04 -8.99 33.16
N ALA A 2 -22.19 -9.87 32.75
CA ALA A 2 -21.02 -9.52 31.97
C ALA A 2 -21.46 -8.95 30.62
N GLY A 3 -21.31 -7.65 30.43
CA GLY A 3 -21.39 -7.03 29.15
C GLY A 3 -20.27 -7.61 28.27
N VAL A 4 -20.63 -8.54 27.43
CA VAL A 4 -19.76 -8.96 26.32
C VAL A 4 -19.70 -7.75 25.40
N GLY A 5 -18.70 -6.91 25.60
CA GLY A 5 -18.30 -5.94 24.61
C GLY A 5 -17.95 -6.72 23.36
N GLY A 6 -18.89 -6.80 22.44
CA GLY A 6 -18.64 -7.34 21.13
C GLY A 6 -17.54 -6.52 20.51
N LYS A 7 -16.32 -7.03 20.49
CA LYS A 7 -15.35 -6.67 19.48
C LYS A 7 -16.06 -6.98 18.17
N CYS A 8 -16.62 -5.95 17.55
CA CYS A 8 -17.07 -6.06 16.18
C CYS A 8 -15.82 -6.46 15.39
N SER A 9 -15.64 -7.75 15.19
CA SER A 9 -14.48 -8.28 14.52
C SER A 9 -14.56 -7.77 13.09
N MET A 10 -13.62 -6.90 12.71
CA MET A 10 -13.43 -6.49 11.32
C MET A 10 -13.22 -7.68 10.38
N GLU A 11 -12.86 -8.82 10.94
CA GLU A 11 -12.64 -10.08 10.24
C GLU A 11 -13.86 -10.56 9.45
N GLY A 12 -15.09 -10.27 9.91
CA GLY A 12 -16.30 -10.70 9.23
C GLY A 12 -16.79 -9.76 8.11
N LYS A 13 -16.31 -8.51 8.07
CA LYS A 13 -16.83 -7.49 7.14
C LYS A 13 -15.95 -7.21 5.92
N ARG A 14 -14.66 -7.55 5.96
CA ARG A 14 -13.68 -7.18 4.92
C ARG A 14 -12.78 -8.34 4.55
N LEU A 15 -13.39 -9.33 3.91
CA LEU A 15 -12.65 -10.44 3.34
C LEU A 15 -11.87 -9.98 2.11
N THR A 16 -10.75 -10.62 1.86
CA THR A 16 -9.98 -10.42 0.64
C THR A 16 -10.85 -10.64 -0.59
N SER A 17 -10.88 -9.67 -1.47
CA SER A 17 -11.65 -9.71 -2.72
C SER A 17 -10.84 -9.16 -3.88
N TYR A 18 -11.10 -9.68 -5.07
CA TYR A 18 -10.46 -9.24 -6.29
C TYR A 18 -11.41 -9.35 -7.48
N ALA A 19 -11.13 -8.58 -8.53
CA ALA A 19 -11.74 -8.72 -9.83
C ALA A 19 -10.70 -9.24 -10.83
N MET A 20 -11.14 -10.08 -11.76
CA MET A 20 -10.32 -10.49 -12.89
C MET A 20 -10.46 -9.46 -14.01
N GLU A 21 -9.34 -9.01 -14.53
CA GLU A 21 -9.31 -8.10 -15.67
C GLU A 21 -8.41 -8.66 -16.77
N GLU A 22 -8.88 -8.62 -17.99
CA GLU A 22 -8.09 -9.02 -19.15
C GLU A 22 -7.28 -7.83 -19.65
N LEU A 23 -5.97 -8.00 -19.74
CA LEU A 23 -5.04 -7.01 -20.27
C LEU A 23 -4.21 -7.60 -21.39
N GLU A 24 -4.00 -6.80 -22.42
CA GLU A 24 -3.15 -7.12 -23.54
C GLU A 24 -1.73 -6.60 -23.33
N CYS A 25 -0.73 -7.44 -23.57
CA CYS A 25 0.65 -7.03 -23.45
C CYS A 25 0.99 -5.99 -24.54
N PRO A 26 1.48 -4.81 -24.16
CA PRO A 26 1.81 -3.77 -25.14
C PRO A 26 3.00 -4.11 -26.03
N LYS A 27 3.80 -5.12 -25.68
CA LYS A 27 4.97 -5.55 -26.44
C LYS A 27 4.65 -6.64 -27.46
N CYS A 28 3.90 -7.68 -27.06
CA CYS A 28 3.65 -8.85 -27.93
C CYS A 28 2.18 -9.09 -28.26
N GLY A 29 1.26 -8.32 -27.65
CA GLY A 29 -0.18 -8.47 -27.89
C GLY A 29 -0.85 -9.66 -27.23
N HIS A 30 -0.13 -10.45 -26.43
CA HIS A 30 -0.71 -11.59 -25.71
C HIS A 30 -1.68 -11.13 -24.64
N LYS A 31 -2.82 -11.79 -24.52
CA LYS A 31 -3.85 -11.47 -23.53
C LYS A 31 -3.62 -12.23 -22.23
N HIS A 32 -3.68 -11.52 -21.13
CA HIS A 32 -3.52 -12.05 -19.78
C HIS A 32 -4.71 -11.71 -18.92
N SER A 33 -5.12 -12.65 -18.06
CA SER A 33 -6.06 -12.39 -16.97
C SER A 33 -5.31 -12.04 -15.72
N LEU A 34 -5.55 -10.85 -15.16
CA LEU A 34 -4.92 -10.35 -13.95
C LEU A 34 -5.92 -10.19 -12.82
N LYS A 35 -5.45 -10.41 -11.60
CA LYS A 35 -6.20 -10.11 -10.39
C LYS A 35 -5.93 -8.68 -9.96
N LYS A 36 -6.97 -7.87 -9.87
CA LYS A 36 -6.92 -6.58 -9.21
C LYS A 36 -7.64 -6.67 -7.88
N TYR A 37 -6.92 -6.57 -6.80
CA TYR A 37 -7.47 -6.71 -5.46
C TYR A 37 -8.24 -5.45 -5.05
N LYS A 38 -9.48 -5.60 -4.67
CA LYS A 38 -10.30 -4.55 -4.04
C LYS A 38 -9.98 -4.42 -2.56
N VAL A 39 -9.93 -5.56 -1.86
CA VAL A 39 -9.59 -5.65 -0.45
C VAL A 39 -8.49 -6.68 -0.27
N ILE A 40 -7.44 -6.28 0.41
CA ILE A 40 -6.29 -7.11 0.75
C ILE A 40 -6.26 -7.26 2.27
N ASN A 41 -6.90 -8.32 2.78
CA ASN A 41 -6.89 -8.61 4.20
C ASN A 41 -5.74 -9.53 4.56
N VAL A 42 -4.65 -8.97 5.08
CA VAL A 42 -3.44 -9.72 5.44
C VAL A 42 -3.56 -10.46 6.77
N THR A 43 -4.58 -10.17 7.58
CA THR A 43 -4.93 -10.99 8.75
C THR A 43 -5.42 -12.35 8.30
N GLU A 44 -6.20 -12.39 7.23
CA GLU A 44 -6.71 -13.61 6.62
C GLU A 44 -5.65 -14.32 5.77
N LYS A 45 -4.93 -13.54 4.95
CA LYS A 45 -3.96 -14.03 3.96
C LYS A 45 -2.62 -13.31 4.11
N ALA A 46 -1.82 -13.73 5.08
CA ALA A 46 -0.54 -13.10 5.42
C ALA A 46 0.45 -13.04 4.23
N LYS A 47 0.38 -13.99 3.31
CA LYS A 47 1.23 -14.04 2.12
C LYS A 47 1.05 -12.82 1.20
N LEU A 48 -0.13 -12.19 1.21
CA LEU A 48 -0.38 -11.01 0.38
C LEU A 48 0.47 -9.81 0.80
N LYS A 49 0.80 -9.68 2.09
CA LYS A 49 1.74 -8.66 2.56
C LYS A 49 3.10 -8.83 1.89
N GLU A 50 3.62 -10.04 1.86
CA GLU A 50 4.89 -10.35 1.20
C GLU A 50 4.84 -10.05 -0.30
N GLU A 51 3.74 -10.37 -0.97
CA GLU A 51 3.55 -10.06 -2.38
C GLU A 51 3.54 -8.55 -2.67
N ILE A 52 2.96 -7.74 -1.76
CA ILE A 52 3.04 -6.27 -1.86
C ILE A 52 4.50 -5.83 -1.73
N MET A 53 5.20 -6.30 -0.71
CA MET A 53 6.58 -5.88 -0.42
C MET A 53 7.55 -6.26 -1.54
N LYS A 54 7.29 -7.35 -2.25
CA LYS A 54 8.07 -7.81 -3.42
C LYS A 54 7.61 -7.22 -4.76
N ASN A 55 6.72 -6.23 -4.76
CA ASN A 55 6.14 -5.59 -5.95
C ASN A 55 5.36 -6.53 -6.89
N ARG A 56 4.89 -7.65 -6.42
CA ARG A 56 4.19 -8.63 -7.27
C ARG A 56 2.70 -8.37 -7.43
N LEU A 57 2.08 -7.74 -6.42
CA LEU A 57 0.64 -7.48 -6.42
C LEU A 57 0.23 -6.34 -7.35
N TYR A 58 1.14 -5.41 -7.58
CA TYR A 58 0.95 -4.22 -8.40
C TYR A 58 1.89 -4.20 -9.60
N GLN A 59 1.95 -5.34 -10.28
CA GLN A 59 2.82 -5.52 -11.44
C GLN A 59 2.13 -6.32 -12.53
N PHE A 60 2.27 -5.86 -13.77
CA PHE A 60 1.97 -6.63 -14.95
C PHE A 60 3.23 -7.38 -15.40
N SER A 61 3.09 -8.67 -15.67
CA SER A 61 4.18 -9.52 -16.14
C SER A 61 3.67 -10.37 -17.28
N CYS A 62 4.30 -10.27 -18.44
CA CYS A 62 3.94 -11.09 -19.59
C CYS A 62 4.78 -12.37 -19.61
N GLU A 63 4.11 -13.51 -19.58
CA GLU A 63 4.78 -14.82 -19.59
C GLU A 63 5.38 -15.16 -20.97
N GLU A 64 4.88 -14.56 -22.05
CA GLU A 64 5.32 -14.85 -23.42
C GLU A 64 6.58 -14.08 -23.85
N CYS A 65 6.73 -12.83 -23.41
CA CYS A 65 7.81 -11.97 -23.85
C CYS A 65 8.61 -11.33 -22.73
N GLU A 66 8.35 -11.74 -21.48
CA GLU A 66 9.02 -11.24 -20.29
C GLU A 66 8.87 -9.73 -20.04
N TYR A 67 7.92 -9.08 -20.75
CA TYR A 67 7.62 -7.67 -20.50
C TYR A 67 7.05 -7.49 -19.11
N MET A 68 7.58 -6.51 -18.37
CA MET A 68 7.12 -6.18 -17.04
C MET A 68 6.85 -4.67 -16.93
N ALA A 69 5.75 -4.31 -16.26
CA ALA A 69 5.41 -2.92 -16.00
C ALA A 69 4.67 -2.79 -14.66
N PRO A 70 4.84 -1.65 -13.97
CA PRO A 70 3.99 -1.34 -12.81
C PRO A 70 2.52 -1.30 -13.22
N LEU A 71 1.67 -1.86 -12.37
CA LEU A 71 0.22 -1.79 -12.51
C LEU A 71 -0.36 -1.23 -11.21
N THR A 72 -0.94 -0.03 -11.28
CA THR A 72 -1.55 0.61 -10.13
C THR A 72 -3.06 0.60 -10.22
N TYR A 73 -3.72 0.31 -9.12
CA TYR A 73 -5.16 0.32 -8.98
C TYR A 73 -5.55 0.64 -7.53
N ASP A 74 -6.76 1.12 -7.34
CA ASP A 74 -7.28 1.40 -6.01
C ASP A 74 -7.54 0.10 -5.23
N SER A 75 -7.17 0.08 -3.97
CA SER A 75 -7.32 -1.07 -3.08
C SER A 75 -7.30 -0.67 -1.62
N LEU A 76 -7.94 -1.50 -0.79
CA LEU A 76 -7.95 -1.34 0.66
C LEU A 76 -7.11 -2.44 1.31
N TYR A 77 -6.03 -2.04 1.95
CA TYR A 77 -5.21 -2.91 2.79
C TYR A 77 -5.77 -2.95 4.20
N VAL A 78 -5.96 -4.14 4.75
CA VAL A 78 -6.50 -4.34 6.11
C VAL A 78 -5.58 -5.27 6.90
N ASP A 79 -5.14 -4.81 8.06
CA ASP A 79 -4.40 -5.62 9.03
C ASP A 79 -5.01 -5.43 10.42
N SER A 80 -5.83 -6.38 10.85
CA SER A 80 -6.51 -6.34 12.15
C SER A 80 -5.54 -6.53 13.33
N ARG A 81 -4.43 -7.22 13.12
CA ARG A 81 -3.39 -7.43 14.14
C ARG A 81 -2.69 -6.13 14.50
N ARG A 82 -2.51 -5.26 13.50
CA ARG A 82 -1.92 -3.92 13.65
C ARG A 82 -2.96 -2.83 13.85
N ASN A 83 -4.24 -3.19 13.77
CA ASN A 83 -5.37 -2.27 13.87
C ASN A 83 -5.27 -1.11 12.87
N ILE A 84 -4.96 -1.42 11.62
CA ILE A 84 -4.77 -0.43 10.56
C ILE A 84 -5.50 -0.79 9.28
N MET A 85 -6.03 0.22 8.61
CA MET A 85 -6.49 0.18 7.24
C MET A 85 -5.73 1.24 6.43
N ILE A 86 -5.29 0.85 5.24
CA ILE A 86 -4.61 1.77 4.32
C ILE A 86 -5.34 1.72 2.99
N TYR A 87 -5.92 2.84 2.60
CA TYR A 87 -6.55 2.98 1.29
C TYR A 87 -5.51 3.51 0.29
N MET A 88 -5.29 2.75 -0.77
CA MET A 88 -4.47 3.17 -1.89
C MET A 88 -5.35 3.66 -3.02
N ALA A 89 -5.23 4.94 -3.38
CA ALA A 89 -5.99 5.60 -4.43
C ALA A 89 -5.03 6.35 -5.36
N PRO A 90 -4.51 5.69 -6.42
CA PRO A 90 -3.61 6.34 -7.38
C PRO A 90 -4.26 7.49 -8.11
N VAL A 91 -5.57 7.41 -8.35
CA VAL A 91 -6.40 8.45 -8.97
C VAL A 91 -7.61 8.69 -8.08
N MET A 92 -7.87 9.94 -7.75
CA MET A 92 -9.02 10.31 -6.94
C MET A 92 -10.22 10.65 -7.84
N ASN A 93 -11.37 10.04 -7.57
CA ASN A 93 -12.64 10.33 -8.22
C ASN A 93 -13.79 10.34 -7.20
N ALA A 94 -15.02 10.65 -7.65
CA ALA A 94 -16.18 10.75 -6.77
C ALA A 94 -16.53 9.42 -6.09
N GLU A 95 -16.38 8.30 -6.77
CA GLU A 95 -16.65 6.96 -6.26
C GLU A 95 -15.67 6.60 -5.14
N ILE A 96 -14.38 6.84 -5.35
CA ILE A 96 -13.32 6.60 -4.34
C ILE A 96 -13.51 7.52 -3.13
N LYS A 97 -13.87 8.79 -3.34
CA LYS A 97 -14.18 9.71 -2.25
C LYS A 97 -15.35 9.22 -1.39
N ALA A 98 -16.39 8.65 -2.00
CA ALA A 98 -17.51 8.08 -1.28
C ALA A 98 -17.10 6.86 -0.46
N GLU A 99 -16.28 5.97 -1.00
CA GLU A 99 -15.74 4.81 -0.28
C GLU A 99 -14.88 5.24 0.92
N ILE A 100 -14.02 6.24 0.74
CA ILE A 100 -13.19 6.80 1.81
C ILE A 100 -14.06 7.41 2.90
N ALA A 101 -15.11 8.14 2.54
CA ALA A 101 -16.04 8.73 3.51
C ALA A 101 -16.74 7.67 4.37
N GLU A 102 -17.11 6.53 3.78
CA GLU A 102 -17.67 5.40 4.55
C GLU A 102 -16.62 4.81 5.52
N LEU A 103 -15.38 4.66 5.08
CA LEU A 103 -14.30 4.16 5.92
C LEU A 103 -14.00 5.09 7.10
N GLU A 104 -14.06 6.39 6.90
CA GLU A 104 -13.85 7.39 7.96
C GLU A 104 -14.86 7.30 9.10
N GLN A 105 -16.04 6.75 8.85
CA GLN A 105 -17.06 6.54 9.87
C GLN A 105 -16.73 5.38 10.83
N GLU A 106 -15.85 4.48 10.43
CA GLU A 106 -15.40 3.39 11.30
C GLU A 106 -14.48 3.93 12.38
N LYS A 107 -14.83 3.65 13.65
CA LYS A 107 -14.08 4.10 14.81
C LYS A 107 -13.21 2.99 15.37
N GLY A 108 -12.13 3.39 16.08
CA GLY A 108 -11.27 2.45 16.78
C GLY A 108 -10.24 1.73 15.91
N ILE A 109 -10.05 2.20 14.67
CA ILE A 109 -9.03 1.69 13.78
C ILE A 109 -8.23 2.84 13.17
N ASP A 110 -6.94 2.66 13.07
CA ASP A 110 -6.06 3.59 12.41
C ASP A 110 -6.26 3.52 10.89
N LYS A 111 -6.32 4.69 10.26
CA LYS A 111 -6.57 4.80 8.82
C LYS A 111 -5.50 5.66 8.17
N ARG A 112 -5.09 5.24 6.98
CA ARG A 112 -4.15 6.01 6.15
C ARG A 112 -4.66 6.02 4.72
N LEU A 113 -4.38 7.11 4.03
CA LEU A 113 -4.62 7.27 2.60
C LEU A 113 -3.30 7.49 1.90
N VAL A 114 -3.03 6.72 0.89
CA VAL A 114 -1.82 6.82 0.05
C VAL A 114 -2.19 6.79 -1.42
N ASP A 115 -1.33 7.30 -2.27
CA ASP A 115 -1.57 7.41 -3.72
C ASP A 115 -0.59 6.61 -4.57
N ASN A 116 0.39 5.96 -3.92
CA ASN A 116 1.41 5.17 -4.61
C ASN A 116 1.87 3.99 -3.77
N ILE A 117 2.53 3.04 -4.42
CA ILE A 117 2.97 1.78 -3.81
C ILE A 117 4.06 2.00 -2.76
N ASN A 118 4.96 2.94 -2.98
CA ASN A 118 6.05 3.19 -2.04
C ASN A 118 5.50 3.70 -0.70
N ASP A 119 4.53 4.61 -0.74
CA ASP A 119 3.86 5.09 0.45
C ASP A 119 3.04 4.00 1.14
N LEU A 120 2.39 3.13 0.36
CA LEU A 120 1.70 1.95 0.92
C LEU A 120 2.66 1.06 1.69
N LYS A 121 3.80 0.70 1.10
CA LYS A 121 4.83 -0.12 1.76
C LYS A 121 5.38 0.55 3.02
N GLU A 122 5.62 1.86 2.95
CA GLU A 122 6.08 2.64 4.09
C GLU A 122 5.10 2.56 5.25
N LYS A 123 3.80 2.78 5.00
CA LYS A 123 2.78 2.69 6.04
C LYS A 123 2.65 1.27 6.62
N ILE A 124 2.80 0.25 5.81
CA ILE A 124 2.84 -1.14 6.27
C ILE A 124 4.03 -1.37 7.21
N MET A 125 5.21 -0.91 6.83
CA MET A 125 6.43 -1.06 7.65
C MET A 125 6.34 -0.29 8.97
N ILE A 126 5.80 0.92 8.95
CA ILE A 126 5.57 1.72 10.15
C ILE A 126 4.62 0.99 11.10
N ALA A 127 3.52 0.44 10.60
CA ALA A 127 2.57 -0.32 11.39
C ALA A 127 3.18 -1.61 11.96
N ASP A 128 3.94 -2.36 11.15
CA ASP A 128 4.58 -3.60 11.56
C ASP A 128 5.63 -3.40 12.68
N ASN A 129 6.28 -2.25 12.69
CA ASN A 129 7.29 -1.91 13.68
C ASN A 129 6.74 -1.04 14.83
N HIS A 130 5.45 -0.82 14.89
CA HIS A 130 4.78 0.04 15.89
C HIS A 130 5.38 1.45 15.98
N LEU A 131 5.77 2.01 14.83
CA LEU A 131 6.35 3.34 14.74
C LEU A 131 5.27 4.40 14.65
N ASP A 132 5.61 5.62 15.07
CA ASP A 132 4.75 6.78 14.90
C ASP A 132 5.06 7.46 13.56
N ASP A 133 4.07 7.56 12.68
CA ASP A 133 4.19 8.22 11.38
C ASP A 133 4.71 9.66 11.48
N ARG A 134 4.28 10.40 12.51
CA ARG A 134 4.67 11.81 12.68
C ARG A 134 6.15 11.93 13.01
N VAL A 135 6.67 11.01 13.82
CA VAL A 135 8.11 10.97 14.16
C VAL A 135 8.92 10.62 12.92
N ILE A 136 8.46 9.66 12.13
CA ILE A 136 9.13 9.26 10.88
C ILE A 136 9.17 10.43 9.89
N GLU A 137 8.04 11.15 9.69
CA GLU A 137 8.00 12.33 8.81
C GLU A 137 8.94 13.45 9.29
N ILE A 138 9.00 13.70 10.59
CA ILE A 138 9.92 14.69 11.17
C ILE A 138 11.37 14.27 10.93
N ILE A 139 11.71 13.01 11.17
CA ILE A 139 13.06 12.47 10.94
C ILE A 139 13.46 12.62 9.47
N LYS A 140 12.55 12.30 8.53
CA LYS A 140 12.78 12.51 7.10
C LYS A 140 13.09 13.95 6.75
N ILE A 141 12.28 14.89 7.25
CA ILE A 141 12.46 16.33 7.00
C ILE A 141 13.80 16.80 7.57
N MET A 142 14.13 16.42 8.79
CA MET A 142 15.41 16.77 9.42
C MET A 142 16.60 16.19 8.65
N TYR A 143 16.48 14.96 8.20
CA TYR A 143 17.53 14.29 7.44
C TYR A 143 17.78 14.97 6.09
N ILE A 144 16.71 15.28 5.35
CA ILE A 144 16.78 16.00 4.09
C ILE A 144 17.38 17.40 4.28
N ASP A 145 16.98 18.15 5.32
CA ASP A 145 17.48 19.48 5.61
C ASP A 145 18.98 19.45 5.95
N GLN A 146 19.41 18.49 6.78
CA GLN A 146 20.81 18.30 7.13
C GLN A 146 21.64 17.97 5.89
N MET A 147 21.17 17.07 5.02
CA MET A 147 21.84 16.67 3.80
C MET A 147 21.94 17.84 2.81
N LYS A 148 20.92 18.67 2.69
CA LYS A 148 20.98 19.90 1.87
C LYS A 148 22.01 20.92 2.38
N LYS A 149 22.25 20.98 3.67
CA LYS A 149 23.26 21.85 4.28
C LYS A 149 24.68 21.33 4.08
N GLU A 150 24.87 20.02 4.05
CA GLU A 150 26.19 19.39 3.94
C GLU A 150 26.68 19.28 2.50
N MET A 151 25.80 19.28 1.51
CA MET A 151 26.17 19.05 0.11
C MET A 151 25.30 19.89 -0.85
N GLU A 152 25.94 20.73 -1.63
CA GLU A 152 25.35 21.58 -2.69
C GLU A 152 25.10 20.81 -4.01
N ASP A 153 24.99 19.45 -4.01
CA ASP A 153 25.04 18.69 -5.24
C ASP A 153 23.82 17.76 -5.45
N ASP A 154 23.30 17.69 -6.68
CA ASP A 154 22.20 16.84 -7.15
C ASP A 154 22.42 15.33 -6.91
N THR A 155 23.65 14.91 -6.72
CA THR A 155 24.05 13.52 -6.42
C THR A 155 23.38 12.97 -5.15
N LEU A 156 23.02 13.83 -4.22
CA LEU A 156 22.38 13.48 -2.95
C LEU A 156 20.93 13.05 -3.10
N LEU A 157 20.19 13.68 -3.98
CA LEU A 157 18.82 13.27 -4.25
C LEU A 157 18.78 11.83 -4.76
N ASN A 158 19.73 11.46 -5.60
CA ASN A 158 19.87 10.09 -6.09
C ASN A 158 20.22 9.10 -4.98
N ILE A 159 21.12 9.45 -4.07
CA ILE A 159 21.48 8.61 -2.92
C ILE A 159 20.27 8.42 -1.99
N LEU A 160 19.49 9.45 -1.74
CA LEU A 160 18.27 9.36 -0.93
C LEU A 160 17.20 8.49 -1.60
N PHE A 161 17.02 8.59 -2.90
CA PHE A 161 16.14 7.71 -3.66
C PHE A 161 16.61 6.27 -3.62
N ASP A 162 17.88 6.01 -3.78
CA ASP A 162 18.47 4.66 -3.69
C ASP A 162 18.35 4.10 -2.27
N TYR A 163 18.61 4.90 -1.25
CA TYR A 163 18.41 4.52 0.14
C TYR A 163 16.95 4.13 0.44
N ASN A 164 16.01 4.93 -0.01
CA ASN A 164 14.59 4.62 0.15
C ASN A 164 14.22 3.34 -0.60
N ARG A 165 14.71 3.15 -1.82
CA ARG A 165 14.46 1.94 -2.60
C ARG A 165 15.01 0.69 -1.92
N ASP A 166 16.21 0.74 -1.38
CA ASP A 166 16.89 -0.39 -0.74
C ASP A 166 16.27 -0.77 0.61
N ASN A 167 15.69 0.19 1.33
CA ASN A 167 14.99 -0.07 2.59
C ASN A 167 13.54 -0.51 2.41
N TYR A 168 12.97 -0.40 1.21
CA TYR A 168 11.62 -0.85 0.90
C TYR A 168 11.59 -2.15 0.06
N CYS A 169 12.72 -2.72 -0.22
CA CYS A 169 12.87 -4.01 -0.91
C CYS A 169 12.92 -5.20 0.04
#